data_5307e1aa9485f75748e93cbc3efef833
#
_entry.id   5307e1aa9485f75748e93cbc3efef833
#
_cell.length_a   1.000
_cell.length_b   1.000
_cell.length_c   1.000
_cell.angle_alpha   90.00
_cell.angle_beta   90.00
_cell.angle_gamma   90.00
#
_symmetry.space_group_name_H-M   'P 1'
#
loop_
_entity.id
_entity.type
_entity.pdbx_description
1 polymer ?
#
loop_
_entity_poly.entity_id
_entity_poly.type
_entity_poly.pdbx_seq_one_letter_code
_entity_poly.pdbx_strand_id
1 'polypeptide(L)' 'MEKTLVIEGMMCPHCSGRVKEALEANEAIADAVVSHETGTAVVTLAAEISDEALAQIVVDAGYKVTEVK' A
#
# COMPACT_ATOMS: atom_id res chain seq x y z
N MET A 1 5.79 -12.74 -4.76
CA MET A 1 4.59 -12.15 -5.39
C MET A 1 4.52 -10.66 -5.12
N GLU A 2 4.20 -9.91 -6.14
CA GLU A 2 4.08 -8.46 -6.01
C GLU A 2 2.69 -8.00 -6.41
N LYS A 3 2.20 -6.96 -5.75
CA LYS A 3 0.93 -6.31 -6.08
C LYS A 3 1.16 -4.81 -6.16
N THR A 4 0.46 -4.15 -7.06
CA THR A 4 0.50 -2.70 -7.19
C THR A 4 -0.85 -2.12 -6.77
N LEU A 5 -0.82 -1.21 -5.80
CA LEU A 5 -2.02 -0.52 -5.33
C LEU A 5 -2.01 0.89 -5.89
N VAL A 6 -3.11 1.30 -6.51
CA VAL A 6 -3.29 2.69 -6.93
C VAL A 6 -4.02 3.41 -5.81
N ILE A 7 -3.36 4.40 -5.23
CA ILE A 7 -3.83 5.08 -4.01
C ILE A 7 -4.18 6.53 -4.33
N GLU A 8 -5.37 6.93 -3.93
CA GLU A 8 -5.84 8.29 -4.11
C GLU A 8 -5.61 9.10 -2.83
N GLY A 9 -5.19 10.35 -2.99
CA GLY A 9 -4.97 11.25 -1.86
C GLY A 9 -3.56 11.23 -1.29
N MET A 10 -2.68 10.40 -1.81
CA MET A 10 -1.30 10.31 -1.36
C MET A 10 -0.44 11.26 -2.18
N MET A 11 -0.39 12.52 -1.78
CA MET A 11 0.20 13.59 -2.58
C MET A 11 1.50 14.17 -2.01
N CYS A 12 2.02 13.63 -0.94
CA CYS A 12 3.25 14.15 -0.33
C CYS A 12 4.11 13.01 0.22
N PRO A 13 5.43 13.26 0.42
CA PRO A 13 6.33 12.23 0.95
C PRO A 13 5.89 11.70 2.32
N HIS A 14 5.31 12.57 3.13
CA HIS A 14 4.84 12.19 4.46
C HIS A 14 3.69 11.18 4.36
N CYS A 15 2.81 11.37 3.40
CA CYS A 15 1.69 10.46 3.15
C CYS A 15 2.20 9.09 2.69
N SER A 16 3.17 9.07 1.78
CA SER A 16 3.74 7.80 1.30
C SER A 16 4.44 7.05 2.43
N GLY A 17 5.10 7.76 3.34
CA GLY A 17 5.72 7.16 4.51
C GLY A 17 4.72 6.48 5.42
N ARG A 18 3.56 7.09 5.62
CA ARG A 18 2.49 6.51 6.43
C ARG A 18 1.93 5.23 5.82
N VAL A 19 1.71 5.24 4.51
CA VAL A 19 1.21 4.06 3.80
C VAL A 19 2.24 2.95 3.87
N LYS A 20 3.51 3.27 3.67
CA LYS A 20 4.59 2.31 3.75
C LYS A 20 4.65 1.65 5.12
N GLU A 21 4.60 2.44 6.18
CA GLU A 21 4.61 1.92 7.54
C GLU A 21 3.42 0.99 7.81
N ALA A 22 2.24 1.39 7.36
CA ALA A 22 1.04 0.58 7.55
C ALA A 22 1.15 -0.76 6.83
N LEU A 23 1.68 -0.75 5.60
CA LEU A 23 1.87 -1.98 4.82
C LEU A 23 2.94 -2.87 5.45
N GLU A 24 4.06 -2.29 5.85
CA GLU A 24 5.16 -3.07 6.43
C GLU A 24 4.84 -3.63 7.81
N ALA A 25 3.86 -3.06 8.49
CA ALA A 25 3.40 -3.58 9.77
C ALA A 25 2.65 -4.91 9.64
N ASN A 26 2.24 -5.28 8.43
CA ASN A 26 1.53 -6.53 8.18
C ASN A 26 2.55 -7.65 7.89
N GLU A 27 2.42 -8.77 8.60
CA GLU A 27 3.35 -9.90 8.46
C GLU A 27 3.31 -10.55 7.08
N ALA A 28 2.22 -10.40 6.34
CA ALA A 28 2.11 -10.95 5.00
C ALA A 28 2.87 -10.13 3.96
N ILE A 29 3.38 -8.97 4.33
CA ILE A 29 4.10 -8.09 3.42
C ILE A 29 5.58 -8.09 3.76
N ALA A 30 6.41 -8.53 2.81
CA ALA A 30 7.86 -8.59 2.98
C ALA A 30 8.49 -7.22 2.76
N ASP A 31 7.95 -6.44 1.81
CA ASP A 31 8.48 -5.13 1.48
C ASP A 31 7.39 -4.28 0.83
N ALA A 32 7.54 -2.98 0.93
CA ALA A 32 6.61 -2.04 0.30
C ALA A 32 7.38 -0.84 -0.25
N VAL A 33 7.18 -0.56 -1.53
CA VAL A 33 7.75 0.62 -2.17
C VAL A 33 6.58 1.53 -2.53
N VAL A 34 6.51 2.68 -1.90
CA VAL A 34 5.39 3.60 -2.05
C VAL A 34 5.90 4.89 -2.71
N SER A 35 5.22 5.31 -3.77
CA SER A 35 5.56 6.53 -4.49
C SER A 35 4.39 7.51 -4.46
N HIS A 36 4.62 8.69 -3.88
CA HIS A 36 3.62 9.75 -3.87
C HIS A 36 3.50 10.44 -5.24
N GLU A 37 4.56 10.37 -6.05
CA GLU A 37 4.56 10.99 -7.37
C GLU A 37 3.60 10.30 -8.34
N THR A 38 3.55 8.97 -8.26
CA THR A 38 2.67 8.19 -9.11
C THR A 38 1.38 7.78 -8.41
N GLY A 39 1.32 7.99 -7.10
CA GLY A 39 0.17 7.58 -6.30
C GLY A 39 0.03 6.07 -6.20
N THR A 40 1.13 5.34 -6.26
CA THR A 40 1.09 3.87 -6.24
C THR A 40 1.96 3.30 -5.14
N ALA A 41 1.61 2.09 -4.71
CA ALA A 41 2.41 1.32 -3.78
C ALA A 41 2.62 -0.07 -4.35
N VAL A 42 3.88 -0.45 -4.51
CA VAL A 42 4.23 -1.80 -4.95
C VAL A 42 4.61 -2.59 -3.71
N VAL A 43 3.84 -3.63 -3.43
CA VAL A 43 4.07 -4.47 -2.25
C VAL A 43 4.58 -5.83 -2.67
N THR A 44 5.60 -6.30 -1.96
CA THR A 44 6.13 -7.66 -2.14
C THR A 44 5.52 -8.51 -1.03
N LEU A 45 4.83 -9.57 -1.42
CA LEU A 45 4.13 -10.42 -0.46
C LEU A 45 5.01 -11.53 0.07
N ALA A 46 5.05 -11.67 1.38
CA ALA A 46 5.73 -12.78 2.05
C ALA A 46 4.78 -13.97 2.24
N ALA A 47 3.47 -13.72 2.24
CA ALA A 47 2.43 -14.71 2.40
C ALA A 47 1.23 -14.31 1.56
N GLU A 48 0.33 -15.24 1.34
CA GLU A 48 -0.88 -14.97 0.57
C GLU A 48 -1.80 -14.03 1.34
N ILE A 49 -2.24 -12.96 0.67
CA ILE A 49 -3.15 -11.97 1.25
C ILE A 49 -4.09 -11.49 0.13
N SER A 50 -5.34 -11.26 0.47
CA SER A 50 -6.33 -10.81 -0.50
C SER A 50 -6.14 -9.35 -0.87
N ASP A 51 -6.62 -8.97 -2.05
CA ASP A 51 -6.58 -7.59 -2.50
C ASP A 51 -7.39 -6.69 -1.57
N GLU A 52 -8.50 -7.21 -1.05
CA GLU A 52 -9.33 -6.47 -0.09
C GLU A 52 -8.58 -6.18 1.20
N ALA A 53 -7.79 -7.14 1.68
CA ALA A 53 -7.01 -6.94 2.89
C ALA A 53 -5.93 -5.88 2.67
N LEU A 54 -5.27 -5.89 1.51
CA LEU A 54 -4.30 -4.85 1.16
C LEU A 54 -4.95 -3.48 1.11
N ALA A 55 -6.09 -3.38 0.45
CA ALA A 55 -6.83 -2.12 0.36
C ALA A 55 -7.25 -1.62 1.74
N GLN A 56 -7.66 -2.53 2.61
CA GLN A 56 -8.09 -2.17 3.97
C GLN A 56 -6.93 -1.57 4.77
N ILE A 57 -5.72 -2.08 4.61
CA ILE A 57 -4.55 -1.53 5.30
C ILE A 57 -4.37 -0.05 4.92
N VAL A 58 -4.49 0.26 3.63
CA VAL A 58 -4.35 1.63 3.14
C VAL A 58 -5.50 2.52 3.61
N VAL A 59 -6.72 2.00 3.61
CA VAL A 59 -7.89 2.74 4.10
C VAL A 59 -7.73 3.06 5.58
N ASP A 60 -7.22 2.12 6.36
CA ASP A 60 -6.97 2.33 7.79
C ASP A 60 -5.90 3.40 8.02
N ALA A 61 -4.99 3.57 7.08
CA ALA A 61 -3.97 4.63 7.15
C ALA A 61 -4.54 6.01 6.78
N GLY A 62 -5.78 6.07 6.29
CA GLY A 62 -6.45 7.31 5.97
C GLY A 62 -6.47 7.67 4.48
N TYR A 63 -6.21 6.70 3.62
CA TYR A 63 -6.18 6.92 2.17
C TYR A 63 -7.16 5.99 1.47
N LYS A 64 -7.31 6.17 0.16
CA LYS A 64 -8.26 5.39 -0.62
C LYS A 64 -7.53 4.62 -1.71
N VAL A 65 -7.85 3.35 -1.86
CA VAL A 65 -7.33 2.53 -2.95
C VAL A 65 -8.37 2.49 -4.06
N THR A 66 -7.96 2.91 -5.25
CA THR A 66 -8.86 2.93 -6.42
C THR A 66 -8.71 1.68 -7.26
N GLU A 67 -7.55 1.03 -7.21
CA GLU A 67 -7.30 -0.16 -8.00
C GLU A 67 -6.19 -1.00 -7.36
N VAL A 68 -6.29 -2.30 -7.52
CA VAL A 68 -5.24 -3.25 -7.14
C VAL A 68 -4.87 -4.07 -8.37
N LYS A 69 -3.62 -4.06 -8.73
CA LYS A 69 -3.14 -4.75 -9.94
C LYS A 69 -2.28 -5.96 -9.62
#